data_840d0a6507615b07836f0197bdf490e8
#
_entry.id   840d0a6507615b07836f0197bdf490e8
#
_cell.length_a   1.000
_cell.length_b   1.000
_cell.length_c   1.000
_cell.angle_alpha   90.00
_cell.angle_beta   90.00
_cell.angle_gamma   90.00
#
_symmetry.space_group_name_H-M   'P 1'
#
loop_
_entity.id
_entity.type
_entity.pdbx_description
1 polymer ?
#
loop_
_entity_poly.entity_id
_entity_poly.type
_entity_poly.pdbx_seq_one_letter_code
_entity_poly.pdbx_strand_id
1 'polypeptide(L)'
;VDNVLPKAETAGILRGLAGLERDLSLFAELRATTPADELAWMRAAGVRRVQVGIEALSTRLLRKLHKGTTAIQNLEIMKRCEQLGIVNLANLILEFPSSDSEDVRETLRAIDFARAYRPPKPVAFWLGLGSPVWSDPGAFGLAKVGNHRNWAEIFPQAVFRRLPLVVQSGRGAAGAQRRL
;
A
#
# COMPACT_ATOMS: atom_id res chain seq x y z
N VAL A 1 -11.43 0.23 -8.75
CA VAL A 1 -12.31 -0.80 -8.16
C VAL A 1 -11.78 -1.04 -6.76
N ASP A 2 -12.63 -0.82 -5.76
CA ASP A 2 -12.26 -1.04 -4.36
C ASP A 2 -12.44 -2.55 -4.08
N ASN A 3 -11.34 -3.26 -3.89
CA ASN A 3 -11.36 -4.70 -3.62
C ASN A 3 -11.56 -5.01 -2.13
N VAL A 4 -11.93 -4.01 -1.33
CA VAL A 4 -12.21 -4.15 0.10
C VAL A 4 -13.68 -4.49 0.27
N LEU A 5 -13.97 -5.59 0.98
CA LEU A 5 -15.33 -5.99 1.30
C LEU A 5 -16.07 -4.88 2.09
N PRO A 6 -17.37 -4.62 1.80
CA PRO A 6 -18.16 -3.68 2.57
C PRO A 6 -18.23 -4.11 4.03
N LYS A 7 -17.94 -3.19 4.97
CA LYS A 7 -17.87 -3.50 6.41
C LYS A 7 -19.14 -4.16 6.96
N ALA A 8 -20.32 -3.74 6.51
CA ALA A 8 -21.60 -4.25 6.99
C ALA A 8 -21.81 -5.74 6.66
N GLU A 9 -21.25 -6.23 5.55
CA GLU A 9 -21.48 -7.59 5.05
C GLU A 9 -20.32 -8.54 5.37
N THR A 10 -19.15 -7.99 5.62
CA THR A 10 -17.90 -8.77 5.81
C THR A 10 -18.04 -9.83 6.90
N ALA A 11 -18.59 -9.49 8.06
CA ALA A 11 -18.72 -10.42 9.18
C ALA A 11 -19.65 -11.60 8.85
N GLY A 12 -20.75 -11.35 8.12
CA GLY A 12 -21.69 -12.40 7.69
C GLY A 12 -21.04 -13.35 6.67
N ILE A 13 -20.37 -12.78 5.66
CA ILE A 13 -19.67 -13.55 4.64
C ILE A 13 -18.58 -14.44 5.25
N LEU A 14 -17.75 -13.88 6.14
CA LEU A 14 -16.64 -14.61 6.76
C LEU A 14 -17.14 -15.76 7.64
N ARG A 15 -18.21 -15.54 8.43
CA ARG A 15 -18.82 -16.61 9.23
C ARG A 15 -19.42 -17.70 8.33
N GLY A 16 -20.12 -17.32 7.27
CA GLY A 16 -20.66 -18.27 6.32
C GLY A 16 -19.57 -19.13 5.67
N LEU A 17 -18.46 -18.50 5.23
CA LEU A 17 -17.32 -19.22 4.67
C LEU A 17 -16.64 -20.14 5.68
N ALA A 18 -16.47 -19.69 6.93
CA ALA A 18 -15.91 -20.52 8.01
C ALA A 18 -16.78 -21.73 8.31
N GLY A 19 -18.12 -21.59 8.24
CA GLY A 19 -19.08 -22.67 8.45
C GLY A 19 -19.16 -23.70 7.32
N LEU A 20 -18.53 -23.47 6.18
CA LEU A 20 -18.51 -24.45 5.07
C LEU A 20 -17.62 -25.66 5.36
N GLU A 21 -16.76 -25.62 6.39
CA GLU A 21 -15.79 -26.68 6.75
C GLU A 21 -14.94 -27.15 5.56
N ARG A 22 -14.63 -26.25 4.62
CA ARG A 22 -13.82 -26.52 3.43
C ARG A 22 -12.42 -25.93 3.60
N ASP A 23 -11.41 -26.63 3.09
CA ASP A 23 -10.04 -26.09 3.03
C ASP A 23 -9.94 -25.04 1.91
N LEU A 24 -10.33 -23.81 2.26
CA LEU A 24 -10.26 -22.67 1.35
C LEU A 24 -8.91 -21.97 1.48
N SER A 25 -8.36 -21.54 0.35
CA SER A 25 -7.17 -20.68 0.30
C SER A 25 -7.54 -19.36 -0.38
N LEU A 26 -7.91 -18.38 0.43
CA LEU A 26 -8.41 -17.09 -0.03
C LEU A 26 -7.31 -16.02 0.07
N PHE A 27 -7.41 -15.01 -0.81
CA PHE A 27 -6.64 -13.77 -0.78
C PHE A 27 -7.59 -12.59 -0.56
N ALA A 28 -7.16 -11.59 0.22
CA ALA A 28 -7.92 -10.36 0.45
C ALA A 28 -7.00 -9.13 0.47
N GLU A 29 -7.53 -7.99 0.06
CA GLU A 29 -6.90 -6.68 0.25
C GLU A 29 -7.46 -6.01 1.50
N LEU A 30 -6.59 -5.46 2.34
CA LEU A 30 -6.94 -4.93 3.65
C LEU A 30 -6.37 -3.54 3.89
N ARG A 31 -7.04 -2.80 4.77
CA ARG A 31 -6.47 -1.60 5.38
C ARG A 31 -5.67 -1.97 6.63
N ALA A 32 -4.65 -1.19 6.94
CA ALA A 32 -3.86 -1.39 8.18
C ALA A 32 -4.70 -1.18 9.46
N THR A 33 -5.88 -0.59 9.34
CA THR A 33 -6.85 -0.39 10.43
C THR A 33 -7.86 -1.52 10.57
N THR A 34 -7.70 -2.64 9.85
CA THR A 34 -8.56 -3.81 9.99
C THR A 34 -8.49 -4.35 11.42
N PRO A 35 -9.62 -4.54 12.13
CA PRO A 35 -9.65 -5.01 13.50
C PRO A 35 -9.06 -6.42 13.66
N ALA A 36 -8.50 -6.71 14.83
CA ALA A 36 -7.87 -8.00 15.11
C ALA A 36 -8.84 -9.18 15.07
N ASP A 37 -10.07 -8.97 15.55
CA ASP A 37 -11.14 -9.97 15.50
C ASP A 37 -11.59 -10.26 14.07
N GLU A 38 -11.65 -9.25 13.21
CA GLU A 38 -11.95 -9.42 11.78
C GLU A 38 -10.86 -10.26 11.09
N LEU A 39 -9.58 -10.00 11.38
CA LEU A 39 -8.47 -10.83 10.89
C LEU A 39 -8.56 -12.29 11.36
N ALA A 40 -8.97 -12.51 12.61
CA ALA A 40 -9.17 -13.85 13.14
C ALA A 40 -10.31 -14.58 12.41
N TRP A 41 -11.43 -13.92 12.14
CA TRP A 41 -12.50 -14.45 11.32
C TRP A 41 -12.07 -14.72 9.87
N MET A 42 -11.30 -13.83 9.28
CA MET A 42 -10.72 -14.04 7.95
C MET A 42 -9.87 -15.31 7.92
N ARG A 43 -9.03 -15.51 8.94
CA ARG A 43 -8.19 -16.71 9.03
C ARG A 43 -9.04 -17.98 9.16
N ALA A 44 -10.09 -17.96 9.96
CA ALA A 44 -11.04 -19.07 10.12
C ALA A 44 -11.80 -19.37 8.80
N ALA A 45 -12.16 -18.34 8.04
CA ALA A 45 -12.80 -18.45 6.73
C ALA A 45 -11.88 -18.94 5.61
N GLY A 46 -10.59 -19.17 5.88
CA GLY A 46 -9.63 -19.68 4.90
C GLY A 46 -8.78 -18.62 4.23
N VAL A 47 -8.77 -17.36 4.70
CA VAL A 47 -7.82 -16.36 4.20
C VAL A 47 -6.41 -16.73 4.65
N ARG A 48 -5.55 -17.03 3.67
CA ARG A 48 -4.15 -17.43 3.88
C ARG A 48 -3.17 -16.33 3.51
N ARG A 49 -3.57 -15.43 2.64
CA ARG A 49 -2.74 -14.34 2.14
C ARG A 49 -3.54 -13.05 2.10
N VAL A 50 -2.89 -11.95 2.44
CA VAL A 50 -3.48 -10.61 2.36
C VAL A 50 -2.48 -9.63 1.74
N GLN A 51 -3.00 -8.60 1.09
CA GLN A 51 -2.23 -7.41 0.77
C GLN A 51 -2.74 -6.26 1.65
N VAL A 52 -1.91 -5.85 2.60
CA VAL A 52 -2.24 -4.70 3.46
C VAL A 52 -1.65 -3.44 2.87
N GLY A 53 -2.45 -2.39 2.75
CA GLY A 53 -2.01 -1.07 2.30
C GLY A 53 -1.14 -0.37 3.36
N ILE A 54 0.07 -0.87 3.59
CA ILE A 54 1.06 -0.32 4.53
C ILE A 54 1.72 0.93 3.97
N GLU A 55 2.26 0.85 2.76
CA GLU A 55 2.95 1.86 1.97
C GLU A 55 4.19 2.49 2.63
N ALA A 56 4.19 2.74 3.92
CA ALA A 56 5.32 3.33 4.66
C ALA A 56 5.36 2.86 6.12
N LEU A 57 6.55 2.92 6.73
CA LEU A 57 6.80 2.66 8.14
C LEU A 57 7.31 3.91 8.89
N SER A 58 7.14 5.08 8.30
CA SER A 58 7.27 6.39 8.95
C SER A 58 5.89 7.03 9.09
N THR A 59 5.52 7.43 10.31
CA THR A 59 4.26 8.15 10.55
C THR A 59 4.22 9.50 9.83
N ARG A 60 5.37 10.17 9.72
CA ARG A 60 5.50 11.43 8.97
C ARG A 60 5.23 11.19 7.49
N LEU A 61 5.83 10.14 6.90
CA LEU A 61 5.63 9.80 5.50
C LEU A 61 4.19 9.38 5.22
N LEU A 62 3.56 8.62 6.12
CA LEU A 62 2.13 8.25 6.02
C LEU A 62 1.20 9.48 6.01
N ARG A 63 1.54 10.54 6.77
CA ARG A 63 0.81 11.82 6.71
C ARG A 63 0.99 12.49 5.34
N LYS A 64 2.22 12.54 4.81
CA LYS A 64 2.51 13.07 3.47
C LYS A 64 1.77 12.28 2.36
N LEU A 65 1.64 10.97 2.52
CA LEU A 65 0.88 10.08 1.65
C LEU A 65 -0.64 10.18 1.82
N HIS A 66 -1.12 10.93 2.81
CA HIS A 66 -2.54 11.04 3.19
C HIS A 66 -3.20 9.67 3.48
N LYS A 67 -2.45 8.72 4.06
CA LYS A 67 -2.94 7.35 4.30
C LYS A 67 -3.91 7.24 5.48
N GLY A 68 -3.92 8.22 6.39
CA GLY A 68 -4.76 8.20 7.59
C GLY A 68 -4.38 7.13 8.62
N THR A 69 -3.16 6.56 8.52
CA THR A 69 -2.62 5.55 9.43
C THR A 69 -1.31 6.01 10.04
N THR A 70 -0.83 5.29 11.05
CA THR A 70 0.47 5.50 11.69
C THR A 70 1.39 4.30 11.51
N ALA A 71 2.70 4.50 11.70
CA ALA A 71 3.66 3.40 11.65
C ALA A 71 3.34 2.30 12.67
N ILE A 72 2.85 2.66 13.86
CA ILE A 72 2.46 1.68 14.90
C ILE A 72 1.29 0.81 14.43
N GLN A 73 0.25 1.39 13.82
CA GLN A 73 -0.87 0.62 13.27
C GLN A 73 -0.41 -0.34 12.16
N ASN A 74 0.51 0.12 11.32
CA ASN A 74 1.11 -0.72 10.29
C ASN A 74 1.92 -1.89 10.89
N LEU A 75 2.72 -1.63 11.92
CA LEU A 75 3.46 -2.68 12.65
C LEU A 75 2.51 -3.63 13.39
N GLU A 76 1.43 -3.12 13.96
CA GLU A 76 0.44 -3.94 14.65
C GLU A 76 -0.22 -4.95 13.69
N ILE A 77 -0.69 -4.52 12.52
CA ILE A 77 -1.31 -5.45 11.58
C ILE A 77 -0.29 -6.45 11.01
N MET A 78 0.97 -6.05 10.79
CA MET A 78 2.06 -6.99 10.43
C MET A 78 2.20 -8.07 11.50
N LYS A 79 2.32 -7.68 12.78
CA LYS A 79 2.36 -8.61 13.91
C LYS A 79 1.16 -9.55 13.96
N ARG A 80 -0.05 -9.02 13.78
CA ARG A 80 -1.29 -9.82 13.78
C ARG A 80 -1.31 -10.85 12.66
N CYS A 81 -0.87 -10.47 11.46
CA CYS A 81 -0.75 -11.41 10.35
C CYS A 81 0.19 -12.57 10.69
N GLU A 82 1.37 -12.29 11.27
CA GLU A 82 2.30 -13.34 11.71
C GLU A 82 1.66 -14.25 12.78
N GLN A 83 1.04 -13.68 13.80
CA GLN A 83 0.39 -14.44 14.87
C GLN A 83 -0.71 -15.39 14.36
N LEU A 84 -1.43 -15.00 13.31
CA LEU A 84 -2.49 -15.78 12.71
C LEU A 84 -2.03 -16.71 11.58
N GLY A 85 -0.74 -16.69 11.22
CA GLY A 85 -0.22 -17.43 10.08
C GLY A 85 -0.82 -16.97 8.75
N ILE A 86 -1.09 -15.66 8.62
CA ILE A 86 -1.55 -15.02 7.38
C ILE A 86 -0.35 -14.36 6.72
N VAL A 87 -0.09 -14.73 5.47
CA VAL A 87 1.02 -14.15 4.67
C VAL A 87 0.63 -12.74 4.24
N ASN A 88 1.31 -11.72 4.78
CA ASN A 88 1.13 -10.34 4.37
C ASN A 88 2.05 -9.99 3.19
N LEU A 89 1.47 -9.55 2.07
CA LEU A 89 2.15 -9.15 0.83
C LEU A 89 2.22 -7.62 0.68
N ALA A 90 2.40 -6.90 1.78
CA ALA A 90 2.45 -5.44 1.79
C ALA A 90 3.62 -4.88 0.96
N ASN A 91 3.43 -3.66 0.47
CA ASN A 91 4.47 -2.88 -0.20
C ASN A 91 5.02 -1.78 0.73
N LEU A 92 6.30 -1.45 0.55
CA LEU A 92 6.97 -0.28 1.09
C LEU A 92 7.33 0.63 -0.09
N ILE A 93 6.69 1.78 -0.20
CA ILE A 93 6.94 2.72 -1.29
C ILE A 93 8.28 3.43 -1.05
N LEU A 94 9.16 3.34 -2.03
CA LEU A 94 10.43 4.08 -2.09
C LEU A 94 10.31 5.27 -3.06
N GLU A 95 11.21 6.22 -2.90
CA GLU A 95 11.33 7.38 -3.81
C GLU A 95 10.08 8.29 -3.83
N PHE A 96 9.28 8.30 -2.75
CA PHE A 96 8.16 9.23 -2.68
C PHE A 96 8.67 10.68 -2.73
N PRO A 97 8.14 11.53 -3.61
CA PRO A 97 8.73 12.85 -3.94
C PRO A 97 9.02 13.77 -2.76
N SER A 98 8.15 13.79 -1.76
CA SER A 98 8.29 14.63 -0.57
C SER A 98 8.96 13.95 0.63
N SER A 99 9.52 12.74 0.45
CA SER A 99 10.22 12.05 1.54
C SER A 99 11.56 12.73 1.88
N ASP A 100 11.89 12.76 3.17
CA ASP A 100 13.12 13.36 3.70
C ASP A 100 13.95 12.37 4.52
N SER A 101 15.10 12.81 5.03
CA SER A 101 16.01 11.97 5.81
C SER A 101 15.42 11.48 7.14
N GLU A 102 14.46 12.21 7.72
CA GLU A 102 13.78 11.78 8.95
C GLU A 102 12.80 10.65 8.65
N ASP A 103 12.08 10.71 7.52
CA ASP A 103 11.22 9.63 7.07
C ASP A 103 12.02 8.33 6.87
N VAL A 104 13.23 8.45 6.34
CA VAL A 104 14.17 7.31 6.19
C VAL A 104 14.57 6.78 7.57
N ARG A 105 14.96 7.64 8.51
CA ARG A 105 15.35 7.21 9.87
C ARG A 105 14.22 6.52 10.62
N GLU A 106 13.01 7.08 10.59
CA GLU A 106 11.83 6.43 11.18
C GLU A 106 11.57 5.05 10.54
N THR A 107 11.65 4.97 9.22
CA THR A 107 11.44 3.70 8.48
C THR A 107 12.47 2.66 8.89
N LEU A 108 13.77 3.01 8.96
CA LEU A 108 14.82 2.09 9.37
C LEU A 108 14.64 1.58 10.81
N ARG A 109 14.27 2.48 11.76
CA ARG A 109 13.95 2.07 13.14
C ARG A 109 12.76 1.11 13.19
N ALA A 110 11.73 1.37 12.40
CA ALA A 110 10.56 0.51 12.33
C ALA A 110 10.88 -0.86 11.73
N ILE A 111 11.72 -0.92 10.69
CA ILE A 111 12.20 -2.17 10.09
C ILE A 111 13.03 -2.96 11.11
N ASP A 112 13.92 -2.30 11.84
CA ASP A 112 14.76 -2.92 12.87
C ASP A 112 13.90 -3.54 13.97
N PHE A 113 12.87 -2.84 14.43
CA PHE A 113 11.89 -3.36 15.38
C PHE A 113 11.08 -4.54 14.81
N ALA A 114 10.76 -4.50 13.52
CA ALA A 114 9.88 -5.46 12.85
C ALA A 114 10.62 -6.69 12.27
N ARG A 115 11.87 -6.95 12.63
CA ARG A 115 12.69 -8.05 12.07
C ARG A 115 12.04 -9.44 12.17
N ALA A 116 11.15 -9.64 13.15
CA ALA A 116 10.44 -10.90 13.34
C ALA A 116 9.22 -11.05 12.41
N TYR A 117 8.82 -9.98 11.68
CA TYR A 117 7.66 -9.98 10.81
C TYR A 117 8.08 -10.12 9.36
N ARG A 118 7.20 -10.64 8.52
CA ARG A 118 7.42 -10.65 7.08
C ARG A 118 7.67 -9.23 6.58
N PRO A 119 8.82 -8.94 5.95
CA PRO A 119 9.12 -7.59 5.47
C PRO A 119 8.20 -7.20 4.32
N PRO A 120 7.75 -5.94 4.25
CA PRO A 120 7.05 -5.43 3.08
C PRO A 120 8.01 -5.37 1.88
N LYS A 121 7.47 -5.61 0.69
CA LYS A 121 8.25 -5.56 -0.55
C LYS A 121 8.58 -4.11 -0.91
N PRO A 122 9.86 -3.73 -1.07
CA PRO A 122 10.20 -2.40 -1.57
C PRO A 122 9.75 -2.25 -3.02
N VAL A 123 9.04 -1.15 -3.30
CA VAL A 123 8.55 -0.80 -4.64
C VAL A 123 8.80 0.68 -4.90
N ALA A 124 9.20 1.04 -6.12
CA ALA A 124 9.32 2.43 -6.50
C ALA A 124 7.95 3.13 -6.48
N PHE A 125 7.94 4.41 -6.13
CA PHE A 125 6.71 5.21 -6.21
C PHE A 125 6.23 5.31 -7.66
N TRP A 126 4.96 4.98 -7.86
CA TRP A 126 4.27 5.16 -9.12
C TRP A 126 3.16 6.19 -8.99
N LEU A 127 3.22 7.22 -9.83
CA LEU A 127 2.19 8.25 -9.87
C LEU A 127 0.97 7.71 -10.62
N GLY A 128 -0.10 7.44 -9.89
CA GLY A 128 -1.38 7.03 -10.47
C GLY A 128 -2.22 8.22 -10.92
N LEU A 129 -2.86 8.10 -12.08
CA LEU A 129 -3.88 9.05 -12.54
C LEU A 129 -5.00 9.15 -11.51
N GLY A 130 -5.43 10.37 -11.17
CA GLY A 130 -6.48 10.62 -10.18
C GLY A 130 -6.06 10.45 -8.72
N SER A 131 -4.79 10.13 -8.44
CA SER A 131 -4.27 10.12 -7.06
C SER A 131 -4.15 11.53 -6.48
N PRO A 132 -4.11 11.70 -5.13
CA PRO A 132 -3.87 13.01 -4.52
C PRO A 132 -2.61 13.70 -5.04
N VAL A 133 -1.54 12.95 -5.27
CA VAL A 133 -0.27 13.48 -5.84
C VAL A 133 -0.46 13.94 -7.28
N TRP A 134 -1.30 13.27 -8.07
CA TRP A 134 -1.61 13.67 -9.42
C TRP A 134 -2.51 14.92 -9.47
N SER A 135 -3.44 15.03 -8.52
CA SER A 135 -4.39 16.15 -8.44
C SER A 135 -3.75 17.46 -8.01
N ASP A 136 -2.73 17.39 -7.13
CA ASP A 136 -1.94 18.54 -6.69
C ASP A 136 -0.45 18.20 -6.64
N PRO A 137 0.21 18.07 -7.79
CA PRO A 137 1.61 17.67 -7.84
C PRO A 137 2.55 18.68 -7.19
N GLY A 138 2.17 19.97 -7.19
CA GLY A 138 2.98 21.03 -6.57
C GLY A 138 3.13 20.86 -5.07
N ALA A 139 2.09 20.45 -4.36
CA ALA A 139 2.13 20.17 -2.93
C ALA A 139 3.11 19.04 -2.56
N PHE A 140 3.46 18.18 -3.52
CA PHE A 140 4.40 17.07 -3.35
C PHE A 140 5.76 17.34 -4.01
N GLY A 141 6.05 18.59 -4.40
CA GLY A 141 7.33 18.98 -5.00
C GLY A 141 7.53 18.50 -6.45
N LEU A 142 6.46 18.16 -7.16
CA LEU A 142 6.51 17.80 -8.57
C LEU A 142 6.19 19.01 -9.45
N ALA A 143 7.11 19.36 -10.35
CA ALA A 143 6.97 20.52 -11.24
C ALA A 143 6.20 20.22 -12.52
N LYS A 144 6.25 18.99 -13.02
CA LYS A 144 5.58 18.55 -14.24
C LYS A 144 5.08 17.12 -14.08
N VAL A 145 3.87 16.87 -14.56
CA VAL A 145 3.24 15.56 -14.60
C VAL A 145 2.83 15.24 -16.04
N GLY A 146 2.99 14.01 -16.45
CA GLY A 146 2.62 13.52 -17.75
C GLY A 146 2.65 12.00 -17.83
N ASN A 147 2.25 11.44 -18.94
CA ASN A 147 2.25 10.00 -19.14
C ASN A 147 3.65 9.39 -18.94
N HIS A 148 3.71 8.25 -18.26
CA HIS A 148 4.98 7.53 -18.11
C HIS A 148 5.48 7.06 -19.48
N ARG A 149 6.78 7.21 -19.71
CA ARG A 149 7.44 6.97 -21.01
C ARG A 149 7.15 5.59 -21.62
N ASN A 150 6.98 4.56 -20.81
CA ASN A 150 6.72 3.20 -21.28
C ASN A 150 5.41 3.10 -22.08
N TRP A 151 4.48 4.02 -21.87
CA TRP A 151 3.25 4.05 -22.67
C TRP A 151 3.48 4.42 -24.13
N ALA A 152 4.58 5.13 -24.43
CA ALA A 152 4.95 5.47 -25.81
C ALA A 152 5.37 4.24 -26.63
N GLU A 153 5.73 3.13 -25.96
CA GLU A 153 6.09 1.86 -26.61
C GLU A 153 4.83 1.02 -26.94
N ILE A 154 3.72 1.30 -26.24
CA ILE A 154 2.48 0.50 -26.34
C ILE A 154 1.43 1.24 -27.19
N PHE A 155 1.36 2.56 -27.06
CA PHE A 155 0.33 3.37 -27.71
C PHE A 155 0.86 4.25 -28.82
N PRO A 156 0.09 4.48 -29.92
CA PRO A 156 0.44 5.48 -30.93
C PRO A 156 0.66 6.87 -30.30
N GLN A 157 1.56 7.65 -30.87
CA GLN A 157 1.92 8.99 -30.38
C GLN A 157 0.71 9.92 -30.21
N ALA A 158 -0.27 9.80 -31.06
CA ALA A 158 -1.52 10.60 -30.96
C ALA A 158 -2.29 10.30 -29.66
N VAL A 159 -2.34 9.02 -29.24
CA VAL A 159 -2.96 8.59 -27.97
C VAL A 159 -2.10 9.01 -26.79
N PHE A 160 -0.80 8.70 -26.85
CA PHE A 160 0.15 9.01 -25.79
C PHE A 160 0.19 10.50 -25.43
N ARG A 161 0.07 11.39 -26.40
CA ARG A 161 0.10 12.85 -26.19
C ARG A 161 -1.21 13.46 -25.74
N ARG A 162 -2.37 12.84 -26.06
CA ARG A 162 -3.69 13.43 -25.87
C ARG A 162 -4.43 12.88 -24.68
N LEU A 163 -4.23 11.60 -24.33
CA LEU A 163 -4.98 10.95 -23.26
C LEU A 163 -4.10 10.79 -22.02
N PRO A 164 -4.58 11.16 -20.82
CA PRO A 164 -3.95 10.79 -19.59
C PRO A 164 -4.11 9.28 -19.35
N LEU A 165 -3.02 8.58 -19.20
CA LEU A 165 -2.98 7.12 -18.98
C LEU A 165 -2.79 6.81 -17.50
N VAL A 166 -3.13 5.61 -17.07
CA VAL A 166 -3.21 5.21 -15.64
C VAL A 166 -1.92 5.48 -14.86
N VAL A 167 -0.76 5.20 -15.48
CA VAL A 167 0.55 5.47 -14.86
C VAL A 167 1.14 6.74 -15.45
N GLN A 168 1.41 7.69 -14.58
CA GLN A 168 1.99 8.98 -14.90
C GLN A 168 3.44 9.04 -14.43
N SER A 169 4.18 10.03 -14.87
CA SER A 169 5.49 10.40 -14.36
C SER A 169 5.49 11.85 -13.91
N GLY A 170 6.21 12.13 -12.83
CA GLY A 170 6.45 13.49 -12.35
C GLY A 170 7.91 13.86 -12.42
N ARG A 171 8.23 15.12 -12.69
CA ARG A 171 9.59 15.69 -12.57
C ARG A 171 9.62 16.60 -11.35
N GLY A 172 10.55 16.34 -10.43
CA GLY A 172 10.72 17.09 -9.20
C GLY A 172 11.95 16.61 -8.43
N ALA A 173 12.12 17.11 -7.23
CA ALA A 173 13.16 16.61 -6.32
C ALA A 173 12.92 15.13 -6.03
N ALA A 174 13.93 14.31 -6.25
CA ALA A 174 13.87 12.91 -5.83
C ALA A 174 13.81 12.85 -4.30
N GLY A 175 12.86 12.08 -3.77
CA GLY A 175 12.75 11.84 -2.34
C GLY A 175 14.02 11.20 -1.76
N ALA A 176 14.28 11.44 -0.49
CA ALA A 176 15.50 10.98 0.19
C ALA A 176 15.61 9.43 0.27
N GLN A 177 14.53 8.72 0.04
CA GLN A 177 14.47 7.24 0.12
C GLN A 177 15.27 6.51 -0.98
N ARG A 178 15.87 7.21 -1.94
CA ARG A 178 16.83 6.59 -2.88
C ARG A 178 18.05 5.96 -2.19
N ARG A 179 18.25 6.24 -0.92
CA ARG A 179 19.40 5.78 -0.13
C ARG A 179 19.07 4.63 0.83
N LEU A 180 17.84 4.13 0.81
CA LEU A 180 17.42 2.91 1.47
C LEU A 180 17.76 1.68 0.60
#